data_107302df92c074494a67904728e4df67
#
_entry.id   107302df92c074494a67904728e4df67
#
_cell.length_a   1.000
_cell.length_b   1.000
_cell.length_c   1.000
_cell.angle_alpha   90.00
_cell.angle_beta   90.00
_cell.angle_gamma   90.00
#
_symmetry.space_group_name_H-M   'P 1'
#
loop_
_entity.id
_entity.type
_entity.pdbx_description
1 polymer ?
#
loop_
_entity_poly.entity_id
_entity_poly.type
_entity_poly.pdbx_seq_one_letter_code
_entity_poly.pdbx_strand_id
1 'polypeptide(L)'
;EYSHWSTYVDIDPQFDGASAVQRCFVAQPTKPGCGLRIEDQPTTAERPITPHGQYPPVMYIVPGFGTLLGASNSAWFVARLVSAFAAALVLALGVVVMVRRRLSPMPLVLALAPAVVYLASVVNPSGLEIMSAIALWITAPGILAADRRDRWEMLGFALSGLVLILARPLGMVNYATVLAVCVIATGTWRSVLTLVKRHRIISALHTLTLIPATGWYVFIYNTDVDPRRAEYLNPDVPLREQLFHSISDVYRVLHEAIGDLGSLEVPIPRIIFVVLLLTAVWVMSRGLTEADKWTKAAVASLAVLAFLLAVATDLNMFKVLRSYGVQGRHITPLLVGLPLLAARYLRLSLTSRTTIIGLWIVAQIFAGYTALRRYSVGLIGDNFFEMFSAPAWQPPFGIWPTLVMLAVILSIGGYGILRLEPRTT
;
A
#
# COMPACT_ATOMS: atom_id res chain seq x y z
N GLU A 1 -9.51 -20.67 23.96
CA GLU A 1 -8.32 -21.30 23.37
C GLU A 1 -7.74 -20.32 22.35
N TYR A 2 -6.59 -19.73 22.70
CA TYR A 2 -5.95 -18.70 21.86
C TYR A 2 -5.02 -19.41 20.87
N SER A 3 -5.15 -19.05 19.60
CA SER A 3 -4.21 -19.54 18.58
C SER A 3 -2.82 -18.93 18.78
N HIS A 4 -1.75 -19.67 18.53
CA HIS A 4 -0.35 -19.21 18.67
C HIS A 4 0.01 -17.95 17.83
N TRP A 5 -0.93 -17.42 17.06
CA TRP A 5 -0.81 -16.18 16.28
C TRP A 5 -1.09 -14.90 17.06
N SER A 6 -1.48 -15.01 18.33
CA SER A 6 -1.87 -13.85 19.13
C SER A 6 -0.80 -13.55 20.17
N THR A 7 -0.34 -12.30 20.19
CA THR A 7 0.64 -11.81 21.14
C THR A 7 -0.05 -10.90 22.16
N TYR A 8 0.20 -11.12 23.43
CA TYR A 8 -0.19 -10.17 24.48
C TYR A 8 0.64 -8.90 24.35
N VAL A 9 -0.02 -7.75 24.44
CA VAL A 9 0.63 -6.44 24.42
C VAL A 9 0.41 -5.72 25.75
N ASP A 10 1.44 -5.01 26.19
CA ASP A 10 1.39 -4.27 27.44
C ASP A 10 0.97 -2.82 27.17
N ILE A 11 -0.30 -2.65 26.87
CA ILE A 11 -0.97 -1.36 26.67
C ILE A 11 -2.24 -1.33 27.51
N ASP A 12 -2.84 -0.14 27.65
CA ASP A 12 -4.12 0.00 28.35
C ASP A 12 -5.15 -0.98 27.80
N PRO A 13 -5.70 -1.87 28.65
CA PRO A 13 -6.70 -2.87 28.25
C PRO A 13 -7.92 -2.30 27.51
N GLN A 14 -8.23 -1.03 27.74
CA GLN A 14 -9.33 -0.33 27.03
C GLN A 14 -9.15 -0.32 25.51
N PHE A 15 -7.91 -0.47 24.99
CA PHE A 15 -7.68 -0.58 23.55
C PHE A 15 -8.25 -1.86 22.93
N ASP A 16 -8.60 -2.89 23.72
CA ASP A 16 -9.32 -4.06 23.21
C ASP A 16 -10.71 -3.66 22.70
N GLY A 17 -11.33 -2.64 23.28
CA GLY A 17 -12.56 -2.02 22.80
C GLY A 17 -12.50 -1.52 21.36
N ALA A 18 -11.32 -1.14 20.85
CA ALA A 18 -11.14 -0.78 19.45
C ALA A 18 -11.51 -1.92 18.50
N SER A 19 -11.28 -3.16 18.88
CA SER A 19 -11.67 -4.33 18.08
C SER A 19 -13.19 -4.51 18.03
N ALA A 20 -13.89 -4.22 19.12
CA ALA A 20 -15.36 -4.28 19.19
C ALA A 20 -16.01 -3.26 18.26
N VAL A 21 -15.45 -2.04 18.17
CA VAL A 21 -15.91 -0.98 17.26
C VAL A 21 -15.90 -1.43 15.80
N GLN A 22 -14.88 -2.20 15.39
CA GLN A 22 -14.81 -2.72 14.01
C GLN A 22 -15.67 -3.97 13.82
N ARG A 23 -15.69 -4.89 14.78
CA ARG A 23 -16.43 -6.14 14.67
C ARG A 23 -17.93 -5.94 14.53
N CYS A 24 -18.46 -4.81 14.95
CA CYS A 24 -19.89 -4.56 14.91
C CYS A 24 -20.49 -4.55 13.50
N PHE A 25 -19.71 -4.29 12.46
CA PHE A 25 -20.18 -4.20 11.07
C PHE A 25 -19.35 -5.03 10.07
N VAL A 26 -18.10 -5.40 10.39
CA VAL A 26 -17.27 -6.20 9.49
C VAL A 26 -17.94 -7.54 9.17
N ALA A 27 -17.91 -7.94 7.91
CA ALA A 27 -18.62 -9.12 7.37
C ALA A 27 -20.15 -9.08 7.47
N GLN A 28 -20.74 -7.91 7.78
CA GLN A 28 -22.19 -7.68 7.82
C GLN A 28 -22.55 -6.58 6.79
N PRO A 29 -22.71 -6.92 5.51
CA PRO A 29 -22.81 -5.93 4.44
C PRO A 29 -24.03 -4.99 4.53
N THR A 30 -25.10 -5.40 5.21
CA THR A 30 -26.30 -4.58 5.45
C THR A 30 -26.18 -3.66 6.65
N LYS A 31 -25.15 -3.84 7.50
CA LYS A 31 -25.04 -3.11 8.75
C LYS A 31 -24.11 -1.91 8.59
N PRO A 32 -24.55 -0.70 8.88
CA PRO A 32 -23.69 0.49 8.88
C PRO A 32 -22.69 0.48 10.02
N GLY A 33 -21.80 1.47 10.08
CA GLY A 33 -20.93 1.71 11.22
C GLY A 33 -21.74 1.95 12.48
N CYS A 34 -21.31 1.37 13.60
CA CYS A 34 -22.13 1.34 14.82
C CYS A 34 -22.02 2.62 15.69
N GLY A 35 -21.15 3.56 15.31
CA GLY A 35 -20.94 4.78 16.11
C GLY A 35 -20.35 4.53 17.51
N LEU A 36 -19.86 3.32 17.77
CA LEU A 36 -19.28 2.98 19.07
C LEU A 36 -18.00 3.76 19.32
N ARG A 37 -17.79 4.14 20.57
CA ARG A 37 -16.57 4.82 21.02
C ARG A 37 -15.71 3.81 21.80
N ILE A 38 -14.38 3.93 21.68
CA ILE A 38 -13.43 3.04 22.36
C ILE A 38 -13.57 3.17 23.87
N GLU A 39 -13.67 4.41 24.35
CA GLU A 39 -13.77 4.74 25.77
C GLU A 39 -15.04 4.21 26.45
N ASP A 40 -16.10 3.88 25.67
CA ASP A 40 -17.37 3.41 26.18
C ASP A 40 -17.48 1.86 26.11
N GLN A 41 -16.46 1.17 25.59
CA GLN A 41 -16.50 -0.28 25.47
C GLN A 41 -16.06 -0.95 26.79
N PRO A 42 -16.73 -2.04 27.18
CA PRO A 42 -16.31 -2.77 28.36
C PRO A 42 -14.93 -3.40 28.17
N THR A 43 -14.08 -3.26 29.17
CA THR A 43 -12.77 -3.90 29.22
C THR A 43 -12.94 -5.31 29.76
N THR A 44 -12.81 -6.32 28.93
CA THR A 44 -12.97 -7.73 29.34
C THR A 44 -11.65 -8.48 29.48
N ALA A 45 -10.57 -7.94 28.95
CA ALA A 45 -9.25 -8.56 28.97
C ALA A 45 -8.34 -7.86 29.98
N GLU A 46 -7.61 -8.62 30.79
CA GLU A 46 -6.54 -8.08 31.64
C GLU A 46 -5.39 -7.53 30.79
N ARG A 47 -5.11 -8.15 29.66
CA ARG A 47 -4.10 -7.71 28.68
C ARG A 47 -4.65 -7.84 27.27
N PRO A 48 -4.57 -6.78 26.46
CA PRO A 48 -4.98 -6.84 25.05
C PRO A 48 -4.17 -7.84 24.24
N ILE A 49 -4.81 -8.42 23.23
CA ILE A 49 -4.22 -9.42 22.33
C ILE A 49 -4.23 -8.88 20.91
N THR A 50 -3.11 -9.02 20.20
CA THR A 50 -3.02 -8.67 18.79
C THR A 50 -2.54 -9.86 17.95
N PRO A 51 -3.17 -10.13 16.78
CA PRO A 51 -2.67 -11.12 15.83
C PRO A 51 -1.46 -10.63 15.04
N HIS A 52 -1.03 -9.38 15.23
CA HIS A 52 0.06 -8.76 14.48
C HIS A 52 1.33 -8.52 15.31
N GLY A 53 1.42 -9.07 16.53
CA GLY A 53 2.59 -8.93 17.39
C GLY A 53 3.88 -9.51 16.81
N GLN A 54 3.78 -10.39 15.82
CA GLN A 54 4.91 -10.95 15.09
C GLN A 54 5.48 -10.03 14.00
N TYR A 55 4.79 -8.93 13.66
CA TYR A 55 5.31 -8.00 12.67
C TYR A 55 6.48 -7.18 13.22
N PRO A 56 7.40 -6.67 12.36
CA PRO A 56 8.49 -5.82 12.83
C PRO A 56 7.95 -4.64 13.64
N PRO A 57 8.46 -4.39 14.86
CA PRO A 57 7.90 -3.41 15.81
C PRO A 57 8.01 -1.97 15.32
N VAL A 58 8.97 -1.68 14.44
CA VAL A 58 9.25 -0.31 13.93
C VAL A 58 8.01 0.35 13.34
N MET A 59 7.15 -0.44 12.69
CA MET A 59 5.94 0.09 12.04
C MET A 59 4.86 0.52 13.04
N TYR A 60 4.89 -0.01 14.26
CA TYR A 60 3.93 0.34 15.30
C TYR A 60 4.35 1.57 16.11
N ILE A 61 5.61 2.00 16.00
CA ILE A 61 6.09 3.24 16.64
C ILE A 61 5.28 4.43 16.13
N VAL A 62 5.03 4.49 14.82
CA VAL A 62 4.34 5.62 14.19
C VAL A 62 2.90 5.79 14.70
N PRO A 63 1.99 4.79 14.56
CA PRO A 63 0.65 4.90 15.14
C PRO A 63 0.66 4.91 16.67
N GLY A 64 1.68 4.34 17.31
CA GLY A 64 1.85 4.31 18.75
C GLY A 64 1.87 5.69 19.43
N PHE A 65 2.25 6.74 18.69
CA PHE A 65 2.12 8.10 19.22
C PHE A 65 0.67 8.47 19.58
N GLY A 66 -0.33 7.88 18.93
CA GLY A 66 -1.73 8.07 19.29
C GLY A 66 -2.06 7.53 20.67
N THR A 67 -1.44 6.42 21.08
CA THR A 67 -1.72 5.77 22.38
C THR A 67 -1.30 6.61 23.59
N LEU A 68 -0.44 7.63 23.38
CA LEU A 68 -0.05 8.59 24.41
C LEU A 68 -1.22 9.44 24.92
N LEU A 69 -2.34 9.48 24.18
CA LEU A 69 -3.57 10.18 24.56
C LEU A 69 -4.56 9.29 25.35
N GLY A 70 -4.12 8.11 25.79
CA GLY A 70 -4.98 7.11 26.43
C GLY A 70 -5.87 6.38 25.42
N ALA A 71 -6.64 5.40 25.89
CA ALA A 71 -7.52 4.60 25.06
C ALA A 71 -8.82 5.36 24.75
N SER A 72 -8.85 6.03 23.61
CA SER A 72 -9.97 6.88 23.19
C SER A 72 -10.07 6.97 21.67
N ASN A 73 -11.22 7.41 21.17
CA ASN A 73 -11.38 7.74 19.75
C ASN A 73 -10.41 8.83 19.30
N SER A 74 -10.05 9.79 20.16
CA SER A 74 -9.04 10.81 19.86
C SER A 74 -7.67 10.19 19.61
N ALA A 75 -7.26 9.22 20.43
CA ALA A 75 -6.03 8.45 20.24
C ALA A 75 -6.01 7.74 18.88
N TRP A 76 -7.13 7.14 18.49
CA TRP A 76 -7.29 6.50 17.18
C TRP A 76 -7.14 7.48 16.03
N PHE A 77 -7.79 8.66 16.11
CA PHE A 77 -7.65 9.70 15.08
C PHE A 77 -6.21 10.20 14.97
N VAL A 78 -5.53 10.43 16.08
CA VAL A 78 -4.12 10.85 16.07
C VAL A 78 -3.23 9.77 15.49
N ALA A 79 -3.42 8.49 15.85
CA ALA A 79 -2.69 7.37 15.26
C ALA A 79 -2.84 7.32 13.72
N ARG A 80 -4.05 7.57 13.20
CA ARG A 80 -4.30 7.66 11.75
C ARG A 80 -3.62 8.85 11.11
N LEU A 81 -3.71 10.03 11.71
CA LEU A 81 -3.09 11.25 11.18
C LEU A 81 -1.57 11.13 11.13
N VAL A 82 -0.94 10.61 12.20
CA VAL A 82 0.51 10.43 12.25
C VAL A 82 0.95 9.39 11.21
N SER A 83 0.20 8.29 11.05
CA SER A 83 0.48 7.28 10.02
C SER A 83 0.37 7.85 8.61
N ALA A 84 -0.70 8.61 8.32
CA ALA A 84 -0.89 9.26 7.03
C ALA A 84 0.20 10.31 6.75
N PHE A 85 0.58 11.08 7.77
CA PHE A 85 1.65 12.08 7.66
C PHE A 85 3.01 11.42 7.37
N ALA A 86 3.35 10.33 8.06
CA ALA A 86 4.58 9.60 7.81
C ALA A 86 4.64 9.03 6.38
N ALA A 87 3.53 8.45 5.91
CA ALA A 87 3.38 7.96 4.54
C ALA A 87 3.55 9.09 3.51
N ALA A 88 2.89 10.24 3.74
CA ALA A 88 2.99 11.41 2.89
C ALA A 88 4.41 12.01 2.87
N LEU A 89 5.10 12.02 4.01
CA LEU A 89 6.48 12.54 4.11
C LEU A 89 7.46 11.71 3.26
N VAL A 90 7.36 10.38 3.32
CA VAL A 90 8.19 9.49 2.51
C VAL A 90 7.88 9.66 1.02
N LEU A 91 6.59 9.74 0.66
CA LEU A 91 6.19 10.04 -0.71
C LEU A 91 6.72 11.39 -1.20
N ALA A 92 6.66 12.42 -0.36
CA ALA A 92 7.15 13.78 -0.69
C ALA A 92 8.63 13.78 -1.06
N LEU A 93 9.47 12.96 -0.41
CA LEU A 93 10.88 12.78 -0.82
C LEU A 93 11.00 12.25 -2.24
N GLY A 94 10.19 11.25 -2.60
CA GLY A 94 10.11 10.75 -3.98
C GLY A 94 9.68 11.84 -4.97
N VAL A 95 8.64 12.61 -4.63
CA VAL A 95 8.14 13.73 -5.46
C VAL A 95 9.22 14.81 -5.65
N VAL A 96 9.95 15.19 -4.61
CA VAL A 96 11.06 16.14 -4.72
C VAL A 96 12.10 15.65 -5.73
N VAL A 97 12.48 14.37 -5.66
CA VAL A 97 13.42 13.77 -6.61
C VAL A 97 12.84 13.74 -8.03
N MET A 98 11.56 13.35 -8.17
CA MET A 98 10.87 13.34 -9.46
C MET A 98 10.92 14.72 -10.14
N VAL A 99 10.64 15.80 -9.41
CA VAL A 99 10.70 17.18 -9.91
C VAL A 99 12.13 17.57 -10.29
N ARG A 100 13.11 17.31 -9.42
CA ARG A 100 14.54 17.64 -9.66
C ARG A 100 15.12 16.89 -10.84
N ARG A 101 14.67 15.66 -11.07
CA ARG A 101 15.05 14.81 -12.19
C ARG A 101 14.22 15.05 -13.45
N ARG A 102 13.23 15.93 -13.39
CA ARG A 102 12.27 16.21 -14.47
C ARG A 102 11.60 14.93 -15.01
N LEU A 103 11.24 14.02 -14.09
CA LEU A 103 10.49 12.81 -14.45
C LEU A 103 9.02 13.17 -14.71
N SER A 104 8.32 12.32 -15.46
CA SER A 104 6.88 12.49 -15.66
C SER A 104 6.10 12.23 -14.37
N PRO A 105 5.16 13.10 -13.97
CA PRO A 105 4.32 12.85 -12.81
C PRO A 105 3.15 11.91 -13.12
N MET A 106 2.82 11.63 -14.39
CA MET A 106 1.67 10.81 -14.76
C MET A 106 1.75 9.37 -14.24
N PRO A 107 2.92 8.68 -14.26
CA PRO A 107 3.06 7.37 -13.63
C PRO A 107 2.78 7.37 -12.14
N LEU A 108 3.10 8.47 -11.43
CA LEU A 108 2.80 8.61 -10.01
C LEU A 108 1.28 8.70 -9.74
N VAL A 109 0.54 9.43 -10.58
CA VAL A 109 -0.93 9.50 -10.51
C VAL A 109 -1.54 8.09 -10.59
N LEU A 110 -1.02 7.25 -11.50
CA LEU A 110 -1.47 5.86 -11.65
C LEU A 110 -1.06 4.97 -10.47
N ALA A 111 0.14 5.17 -9.93
CA ALA A 111 0.62 4.45 -8.74
C ALA A 111 -0.21 4.78 -7.49
N LEU A 112 -0.79 5.99 -7.42
CA LEU A 112 -1.68 6.43 -6.35
C LEU A 112 -3.15 6.02 -6.63
N ALA A 113 -3.36 4.74 -6.91
CA ALA A 113 -4.69 4.16 -7.06
C ALA A 113 -5.54 4.32 -5.78
N PRO A 114 -6.89 4.23 -5.85
CA PRO A 114 -7.76 4.42 -4.68
C PRO A 114 -7.39 3.57 -3.47
N ALA A 115 -7.10 2.27 -3.65
CA ALA A 115 -6.67 1.39 -2.55
C ALA A 115 -5.34 1.85 -1.92
N VAL A 116 -4.40 2.37 -2.71
CA VAL A 116 -3.10 2.89 -2.24
C VAL A 116 -3.30 4.12 -1.36
N VAL A 117 -4.11 5.09 -1.81
CA VAL A 117 -4.43 6.30 -1.04
C VAL A 117 -5.17 5.94 0.25
N TYR A 118 -6.13 5.01 0.17
CA TYR A 118 -6.85 4.51 1.33
C TYR A 118 -5.89 3.88 2.36
N LEU A 119 -5.04 2.93 1.95
CA LEU A 119 -4.09 2.25 2.84
C LEU A 119 -3.11 3.23 3.50
N ALA A 120 -2.71 4.28 2.81
CA ALA A 120 -1.85 5.33 3.36
C ALA A 120 -2.58 6.24 4.37
N SER A 121 -3.92 6.28 4.36
CA SER A 121 -4.75 7.13 5.22
C SER A 121 -5.26 6.45 6.49
N VAL A 122 -4.98 5.16 6.68
CA VAL A 122 -5.42 4.36 7.82
C VAL A 122 -4.23 3.81 8.60
N VAL A 123 -4.47 3.33 9.82
CA VAL A 123 -3.45 2.63 10.61
C VAL A 123 -3.23 1.25 10.00
N ASN A 124 -2.36 1.19 9.01
CA ASN A 124 -2.01 -0.05 8.32
C ASN A 124 -0.56 0.02 7.83
N PRO A 125 0.31 -0.96 8.17
CA PRO A 125 1.71 -0.96 7.74
C PRO A 125 1.88 -0.99 6.22
N SER A 126 0.91 -1.52 5.46
CA SER A 126 0.95 -1.52 4.00
C SER A 126 0.96 -0.13 3.39
N GLY A 127 0.30 0.86 4.02
CA GLY A 127 0.30 2.24 3.52
C GLY A 127 1.70 2.81 3.43
N LEU A 128 2.45 2.74 4.54
CA LEU A 128 3.82 3.22 4.59
C LEU A 128 4.77 2.37 3.74
N GLU A 129 4.57 1.04 3.68
CA GLU A 129 5.30 0.14 2.79
C GLU A 129 5.16 0.55 1.32
N ILE A 130 3.93 0.76 0.83
CA ILE A 130 3.66 1.12 -0.57
C ILE A 130 4.23 2.51 -0.90
N MET A 131 4.05 3.50 -0.01
CA MET A 131 4.59 4.85 -0.22
C MET A 131 6.13 4.85 -0.24
N SER A 132 6.76 4.00 0.58
CA SER A 132 8.21 3.80 0.55
C SER A 132 8.65 3.12 -0.74
N ALA A 133 7.91 2.14 -1.23
CA ALA A 133 8.18 1.50 -2.50
C ALA A 133 8.09 2.48 -3.68
N ILE A 134 7.05 3.33 -3.72
CA ILE A 134 6.91 4.40 -4.73
C ILE A 134 8.13 5.32 -4.71
N ALA A 135 8.52 5.82 -3.52
CA ALA A 135 9.68 6.69 -3.39
C ALA A 135 10.98 5.98 -3.80
N LEU A 136 11.13 4.69 -3.49
CA LEU A 136 12.28 3.89 -3.89
C LEU A 136 12.33 3.66 -5.40
N TRP A 137 11.20 3.33 -6.06
CA TRP A 137 11.11 3.21 -7.53
C TRP A 137 11.48 4.50 -8.26
N ILE A 138 11.21 5.67 -7.65
CA ILE A 138 11.58 6.96 -8.22
C ILE A 138 13.09 7.23 -8.05
N THR A 139 13.67 6.89 -6.90
CA THR A 139 15.04 7.27 -6.51
C THR A 139 16.09 6.26 -6.94
N ALA A 140 15.83 4.96 -6.82
CA ALA A 140 16.82 3.91 -7.05
C ALA A 140 17.45 3.91 -8.45
N PRO A 141 16.70 4.11 -9.57
CA PRO A 141 17.32 4.12 -10.89
C PRO A 141 18.36 5.23 -11.06
N GLY A 142 18.14 6.41 -10.48
CA GLY A 142 19.12 7.52 -10.56
C GLY A 142 20.37 7.26 -9.73
N ILE A 143 20.22 6.70 -8.53
CA ILE A 143 21.32 6.31 -7.65
C ILE A 143 22.19 5.22 -8.30
N LEU A 144 21.55 4.22 -8.94
CA LEU A 144 22.24 3.11 -9.61
C LEU A 144 22.94 3.56 -10.91
N ALA A 145 22.37 4.51 -11.65
CA ALA A 145 23.00 5.08 -12.84
C ALA A 145 24.24 5.94 -12.50
N ALA A 146 24.37 6.40 -11.25
CA ALA A 146 25.51 7.13 -10.70
C ALA A 146 25.89 8.41 -11.47
N ASP A 147 24.95 9.03 -12.18
CA ASP A 147 25.20 10.19 -13.02
C ASP A 147 25.36 11.51 -12.24
N ARG A 148 24.74 11.60 -11.06
CA ARG A 148 24.80 12.80 -10.19
C ARG A 148 24.82 12.45 -8.70
N ARG A 149 25.39 13.37 -7.88
CA ARG A 149 25.28 13.35 -6.41
C ARG A 149 24.25 14.40 -5.99
N ASP A 150 22.98 14.04 -5.94
CA ASP A 150 21.92 14.88 -5.39
C ASP A 150 21.59 14.42 -3.96
N ARG A 151 21.72 15.36 -3.00
CA ARG A 151 21.44 15.08 -1.57
C ARG A 151 20.00 14.58 -1.33
N TRP A 152 19.04 15.11 -2.07
CA TRP A 152 17.66 14.73 -1.93
C TRP A 152 17.39 13.32 -2.46
N GLU A 153 18.05 12.95 -3.57
CA GLU A 153 17.98 11.60 -4.10
C GLU A 153 18.65 10.59 -3.18
N MET A 154 19.81 10.95 -2.59
CA MET A 154 20.45 10.10 -1.57
C MET A 154 19.57 9.94 -0.33
N LEU A 155 18.99 11.04 0.18
CA LEU A 155 18.08 10.99 1.32
C LEU A 155 16.82 10.18 1.01
N GLY A 156 16.20 10.43 -0.14
CA GLY A 156 15.01 9.69 -0.59
C GLY A 156 15.28 8.19 -0.72
N PHE A 157 16.38 7.81 -1.36
CA PHE A 157 16.79 6.41 -1.48
C PHE A 157 17.08 5.77 -0.12
N ALA A 158 17.84 6.47 0.75
CA ALA A 158 18.19 5.95 2.07
C ALA A 158 16.94 5.71 2.95
N LEU A 159 16.08 6.73 3.07
CA LEU A 159 14.91 6.62 3.94
C LEU A 159 13.84 5.69 3.37
N SER A 160 13.57 5.75 2.06
CA SER A 160 12.58 4.84 1.47
C SER A 160 13.02 3.38 1.52
N GLY A 161 14.32 3.10 1.32
CA GLY A 161 14.87 1.75 1.46
C GLY A 161 14.79 1.25 2.90
N LEU A 162 15.19 2.07 3.88
CA LEU A 162 15.12 1.75 5.30
C LEU A 162 13.69 1.42 5.73
N VAL A 163 12.74 2.31 5.41
CA VAL A 163 11.34 2.14 5.78
C VAL A 163 10.74 0.91 5.10
N LEU A 164 11.03 0.69 3.82
CA LEU A 164 10.52 -0.49 3.09
C LEU A 164 11.02 -1.81 3.71
N ILE A 165 12.30 -1.90 4.05
CA ILE A 165 12.90 -3.09 4.68
C ILE A 165 12.20 -3.42 6.02
N LEU A 166 11.88 -2.37 6.81
CA LEU A 166 11.33 -2.52 8.17
C LEU A 166 9.79 -2.55 8.21
N ALA A 167 9.12 -2.26 7.09
CA ALA A 167 7.68 -2.09 7.06
C ALA A 167 6.91 -3.36 7.39
N ARG A 168 7.28 -4.47 6.78
CA ARG A 168 6.59 -5.75 6.88
C ARG A 168 7.56 -6.91 6.61
N PRO A 169 7.19 -8.15 6.93
CA PRO A 169 8.02 -9.32 6.59
C PRO A 169 8.39 -9.41 5.10
N LEU A 170 7.49 -9.06 4.20
CA LEU A 170 7.76 -9.02 2.75
C LEU A 170 8.55 -7.77 2.30
N GLY A 171 8.72 -6.78 3.16
CA GLY A 171 9.42 -5.53 2.82
C GLY A 171 10.84 -5.74 2.34
N MET A 172 11.57 -6.71 2.90
CA MET A 172 12.92 -7.09 2.45
C MET A 172 12.91 -7.64 1.02
N VAL A 173 11.93 -8.50 0.71
CA VAL A 173 11.76 -9.10 -0.62
C VAL A 173 11.40 -8.02 -1.63
N ASN A 174 10.48 -7.13 -1.27
CA ASN A 174 10.11 -5.98 -2.09
C ASN A 174 11.32 -5.07 -2.36
N TYR A 175 12.11 -4.74 -1.32
CA TYR A 175 13.34 -3.94 -1.45
C TYR A 175 14.36 -4.61 -2.39
N ALA A 176 14.64 -5.89 -2.20
CA ALA A 176 15.57 -6.64 -3.05
C ALA A 176 15.09 -6.69 -4.50
N THR A 177 13.79 -6.91 -4.72
CA THR A 177 13.18 -6.93 -6.05
C THR A 177 13.26 -5.56 -6.73
N VAL A 178 12.98 -4.45 -6.02
CA VAL A 178 13.15 -3.11 -6.56
C VAL A 178 14.58 -2.88 -7.03
N LEU A 179 15.58 -3.22 -6.21
CA LEU A 179 16.98 -3.06 -6.59
C LEU A 179 17.37 -3.93 -7.77
N ALA A 180 16.99 -5.20 -7.77
CA ALA A 180 17.31 -6.14 -8.85
C ALA A 180 16.74 -5.65 -10.20
N VAL A 181 15.48 -5.23 -10.21
CA VAL A 181 14.82 -4.71 -11.42
C VAL A 181 15.44 -3.38 -11.88
N CYS A 182 15.78 -2.48 -10.93
CA CYS A 182 16.48 -1.26 -11.27
C CYS A 182 17.91 -1.52 -11.82
N VAL A 183 18.60 -2.55 -11.36
CA VAL A 183 19.89 -3.00 -11.94
C VAL A 183 19.69 -3.49 -13.38
N ILE A 184 18.64 -4.28 -13.65
CA ILE A 184 18.31 -4.67 -15.03
C ILE A 184 18.08 -3.43 -15.90
N ALA A 185 17.36 -2.42 -15.39
CA ALA A 185 17.10 -1.17 -16.12
C ALA A 185 18.37 -0.38 -16.43
N THR A 186 19.46 -0.53 -15.66
CA THR A 186 20.77 0.10 -16.00
C THR A 186 21.55 -0.65 -17.08
N GLY A 187 21.16 -1.86 -17.41
CA GLY A 187 21.85 -2.72 -18.38
C GLY A 187 23.21 -3.27 -17.91
N THR A 188 23.57 -3.06 -16.65
CA THR A 188 24.85 -3.54 -16.11
C THR A 188 24.80 -3.87 -14.61
N TRP A 189 25.26 -5.04 -14.24
CA TRP A 189 25.42 -5.43 -12.84
C TRP A 189 26.47 -4.59 -12.08
N ARG A 190 27.38 -3.93 -12.80
CA ARG A 190 28.40 -3.03 -12.21
C ARG A 190 27.78 -1.85 -11.49
N SER A 191 26.50 -1.51 -11.76
CA SER A 191 25.76 -0.49 -11.02
C SER A 191 25.67 -0.80 -9.52
N VAL A 192 25.62 -2.09 -9.11
CA VAL A 192 25.67 -2.50 -7.70
C VAL A 192 27.02 -2.15 -7.06
N LEU A 193 28.13 -2.47 -7.76
CA LEU A 193 29.47 -2.11 -7.27
C LEU A 193 29.65 -0.61 -7.15
N THR A 194 29.08 0.13 -8.10
CA THR A 194 29.09 1.60 -8.07
C THR A 194 28.29 2.13 -6.89
N LEU A 195 27.10 1.58 -6.62
CA LEU A 195 26.30 1.90 -5.44
C LEU A 195 27.11 1.71 -4.16
N VAL A 196 27.70 0.53 -3.96
CA VAL A 196 28.46 0.20 -2.74
C VAL A 196 29.68 1.11 -2.60
N LYS A 197 30.46 1.33 -3.67
CA LYS A 197 31.67 2.16 -3.62
C LYS A 197 31.36 3.64 -3.42
N ARG A 198 30.32 4.16 -4.04
CA ARG A 198 30.01 5.59 -4.07
C ARG A 198 29.15 6.04 -2.88
N HIS A 199 28.26 5.16 -2.41
CA HIS A 199 27.29 5.43 -1.35
C HIS A 199 27.45 4.46 -0.17
N ARG A 200 28.72 4.32 0.32
CA ARG A 200 29.10 3.34 1.36
C ARG A 200 28.23 3.43 2.62
N ILE A 201 27.92 4.63 3.09
CA ILE A 201 27.11 4.85 4.30
C ILE A 201 25.68 4.34 4.08
N ILE A 202 25.06 4.65 2.94
CA ILE A 202 23.70 4.20 2.65
C ILE A 202 23.65 2.67 2.47
N SER A 203 24.64 2.13 1.73
CA SER A 203 24.76 0.69 1.54
C SER A 203 24.96 -0.04 2.87
N ALA A 204 25.82 0.48 3.74
CA ALA A 204 26.02 -0.06 5.09
C ALA A 204 24.74 0.04 5.93
N LEU A 205 24.03 1.18 5.90
CA LEU A 205 22.77 1.37 6.61
C LEU A 205 21.74 0.33 6.17
N HIS A 206 21.52 0.15 4.86
CA HIS A 206 20.57 -0.83 4.36
C HIS A 206 20.99 -2.26 4.72
N THR A 207 22.27 -2.61 4.59
CA THR A 207 22.77 -3.94 4.96
C THR A 207 22.60 -4.19 6.46
N LEU A 208 22.95 -3.24 7.30
CA LEU A 208 22.77 -3.34 8.76
C LEU A 208 21.30 -3.44 9.15
N THR A 209 20.39 -2.87 8.36
CA THR A 209 18.95 -2.99 8.57
C THR A 209 18.40 -4.33 8.10
N LEU A 210 18.93 -4.88 7.01
CA LEU A 210 18.52 -6.19 6.49
C LEU A 210 18.85 -7.33 7.48
N ILE A 211 19.96 -7.22 8.23
CA ILE A 211 20.35 -8.27 9.21
C ILE A 211 19.28 -8.48 10.29
N PRO A 212 18.88 -7.45 11.09
CA PRO A 212 17.85 -7.62 12.10
C PRO A 212 16.46 -7.90 11.48
N ALA A 213 16.14 -7.35 10.31
CA ALA A 213 14.88 -7.64 9.64
C ALA A 213 14.79 -9.12 9.21
N THR A 214 15.87 -9.68 8.65
CA THR A 214 15.96 -11.11 8.31
C THR A 214 15.93 -11.98 9.58
N GLY A 215 16.68 -11.60 10.61
CA GLY A 215 16.64 -12.29 11.89
C GLY A 215 15.24 -12.32 12.49
N TRP A 216 14.53 -11.19 12.48
CA TRP A 216 13.13 -11.11 12.91
C TRP A 216 12.23 -12.06 12.12
N TYR A 217 12.36 -12.07 10.80
CA TYR A 217 11.57 -12.95 9.94
C TYR A 217 11.82 -14.43 10.22
N VAL A 218 13.09 -14.82 10.38
CA VAL A 218 13.47 -16.23 10.59
C VAL A 218 13.12 -16.70 11.98
N PHE A 219 13.41 -15.91 13.02
CA PHE A 219 13.33 -16.34 14.40
C PHE A 219 12.01 -15.99 15.12
N ILE A 220 11.23 -15.03 14.59
CA ILE A 220 10.02 -14.57 15.25
C ILE A 220 8.79 -14.76 14.36
N TYR A 221 8.82 -14.30 13.11
CA TYR A 221 7.66 -14.36 12.23
C TYR A 221 7.36 -15.78 11.74
N ASN A 222 8.37 -16.60 11.51
CA ASN A 222 8.23 -17.90 10.84
C ASN A 222 8.18 -19.10 11.82
N THR A 223 8.23 -18.89 13.13
CA THR A 223 8.44 -19.97 14.10
C THR A 223 7.17 -20.60 14.67
N ASP A 224 6.01 -19.94 14.59
CA ASP A 224 4.80 -20.40 15.28
C ASP A 224 3.65 -20.71 14.30
N VAL A 225 3.76 -21.86 13.64
CA VAL A 225 2.61 -22.48 12.98
C VAL A 225 1.96 -23.44 13.97
N ASP A 226 0.72 -23.17 14.43
CA ASP A 226 -0.01 -24.14 15.23
C ASP A 226 -0.30 -25.41 14.39
N PRO A 227 0.32 -26.57 14.71
CA PRO A 227 0.09 -27.81 13.96
C PRO A 227 -1.37 -28.23 13.93
N ARG A 228 -2.14 -27.88 14.97
CA ARG A 228 -3.57 -28.21 15.10
C ARG A 228 -4.42 -27.44 14.10
N ARG A 229 -4.01 -26.23 13.72
CA ARG A 229 -4.74 -25.45 12.71
C ARG A 229 -4.60 -26.08 11.31
N ALA A 230 -3.49 -26.71 11.02
CA ALA A 230 -3.30 -27.48 9.79
C ALA A 230 -4.26 -28.68 9.68
N GLU A 231 -4.64 -29.27 10.81
CA GLU A 231 -5.49 -30.45 10.88
C GLU A 231 -6.98 -30.12 10.70
N TYR A 232 -7.44 -28.92 11.11
CA TYR A 232 -8.86 -28.55 11.14
C TYR A 232 -9.33 -27.76 9.91
N LEU A 233 -8.48 -27.17 9.11
CA LEU A 233 -8.91 -26.12 8.20
C LEU A 233 -9.03 -26.51 6.72
N ASN A 234 -8.38 -27.57 6.24
CA ASN A 234 -8.65 -28.10 4.89
C ASN A 234 -7.96 -29.45 4.65
N PRO A 235 -8.58 -30.34 3.86
CA PRO A 235 -7.95 -31.58 3.41
C PRO A 235 -6.69 -31.29 2.58
N ASP A 236 -5.87 -32.30 2.41
CA ASP A 236 -4.71 -32.21 1.52
C ASP A 236 -5.18 -31.92 0.09
N VAL A 237 -4.99 -30.67 -0.33
CA VAL A 237 -5.29 -30.22 -1.69
C VAL A 237 -4.04 -30.46 -2.55
N PRO A 238 -4.15 -31.15 -3.69
CA PRO A 238 -3.02 -31.39 -4.58
C PRO A 238 -2.38 -30.07 -5.05
N LEU A 239 -1.05 -30.02 -5.17
CA LEU A 239 -0.32 -28.82 -5.61
C LEU A 239 -0.86 -28.23 -6.92
N ARG A 240 -1.30 -29.08 -7.85
CA ARG A 240 -1.90 -28.64 -9.12
C ARG A 240 -3.15 -27.76 -8.88
N GLU A 241 -4.01 -28.17 -7.96
CA GLU A 241 -5.23 -27.42 -7.64
C GLU A 241 -4.89 -26.13 -6.90
N GLN A 242 -3.93 -26.16 -5.99
CA GLN A 242 -3.43 -24.95 -5.32
C GLN A 242 -2.88 -23.94 -6.34
N LEU A 243 -2.05 -24.38 -7.28
CA LEU A 243 -1.52 -23.55 -8.36
C LEU A 243 -2.64 -22.99 -9.24
N PHE A 244 -3.60 -23.83 -9.64
CA PHE A 244 -4.73 -23.39 -10.45
C PHE A 244 -5.54 -22.31 -9.73
N HIS A 245 -5.83 -22.50 -8.44
CA HIS A 245 -6.50 -21.52 -7.62
C HIS A 245 -5.73 -20.20 -7.56
N SER A 246 -4.44 -20.26 -7.17
CA SER A 246 -3.61 -19.03 -7.03
C SER A 246 -3.45 -18.27 -8.34
N ILE A 247 -3.37 -18.97 -9.49
CA ILE A 247 -3.31 -18.33 -10.80
C ILE A 247 -4.65 -17.71 -11.19
N SER A 248 -5.76 -18.41 -10.96
CA SER A 248 -7.10 -17.90 -11.30
C SER A 248 -7.49 -16.69 -10.45
N ASP A 249 -6.92 -16.59 -9.25
CA ASP A 249 -7.20 -15.54 -8.28
C ASP A 249 -6.43 -14.21 -8.53
N VAL A 250 -5.52 -14.20 -9.49
CA VAL A 250 -4.71 -13.01 -9.82
C VAL A 250 -5.60 -11.81 -10.19
N TYR A 251 -6.75 -12.04 -10.83
CA TYR A 251 -7.70 -10.96 -11.14
C TYR A 251 -8.22 -10.28 -9.86
N ARG A 252 -8.63 -11.07 -8.86
CA ARG A 252 -9.08 -10.55 -7.54
C ARG A 252 -7.98 -9.74 -6.88
N VAL A 253 -6.77 -10.29 -6.84
CA VAL A 253 -5.58 -9.63 -6.24
C VAL A 253 -5.28 -8.30 -6.93
N LEU A 254 -5.41 -8.22 -8.25
CA LEU A 254 -5.23 -6.98 -9.00
C LEU A 254 -6.35 -5.97 -8.72
N HIS A 255 -7.60 -6.44 -8.61
CA HIS A 255 -8.73 -5.59 -8.25
C HIS A 255 -8.55 -4.99 -6.85
N GLU A 256 -8.14 -5.79 -5.88
CA GLU A 256 -7.81 -5.37 -4.52
C GLU A 256 -6.67 -4.33 -4.48
N ALA A 257 -5.63 -4.51 -5.29
CA ALA A 257 -4.51 -3.58 -5.36
C ALA A 257 -4.90 -2.19 -5.86
N ILE A 258 -5.95 -2.09 -6.68
CA ILE A 258 -6.41 -0.84 -7.30
C ILE A 258 -7.57 -0.22 -6.54
N GLY A 259 -8.55 -1.03 -6.08
CA GLY A 259 -9.84 -0.45 -5.71
C GLY A 259 -10.63 -1.11 -4.58
N ASP A 260 -10.09 -2.08 -3.84
CA ASP A 260 -10.81 -2.61 -2.69
C ASP A 260 -10.35 -1.91 -1.40
N LEU A 261 -11.32 -1.35 -0.69
CA LEU A 261 -11.14 -0.56 0.51
C LEU A 261 -11.68 -1.32 1.74
N GLY A 262 -11.51 -0.71 2.93
CA GLY A 262 -11.95 -1.34 4.17
C GLY A 262 -11.16 -2.62 4.47
N SER A 263 -11.88 -3.64 4.90
CA SER A 263 -11.32 -4.99 5.07
C SER A 263 -11.48 -5.84 3.80
N LEU A 264 -11.26 -5.23 2.62
CA LEU A 264 -11.50 -5.80 1.28
C LEU A 264 -13.00 -6.06 0.99
N GLU A 265 -13.87 -5.34 1.67
CA GLU A 265 -15.33 -5.47 1.53
C GLU A 265 -15.98 -4.29 0.80
N VAL A 266 -15.21 -3.24 0.48
CA VAL A 266 -15.71 -2.01 -0.11
C VAL A 266 -15.08 -1.80 -1.50
N PRO A 267 -15.56 -2.51 -2.54
CA PRO A 267 -15.02 -2.38 -3.89
C PRO A 267 -15.44 -1.05 -4.51
N ILE A 268 -14.55 -0.46 -5.30
CA ILE A 268 -14.94 0.61 -6.22
C ILE A 268 -15.79 0.04 -7.37
N PRO A 269 -16.64 0.85 -8.04
CA PRO A 269 -17.40 0.39 -9.19
C PRO A 269 -16.49 -0.23 -10.26
N ARG A 270 -16.89 -1.39 -10.81
CA ARG A 270 -16.11 -2.14 -11.81
C ARG A 270 -15.69 -1.28 -13.01
N ILE A 271 -16.56 -0.37 -13.44
CA ILE A 271 -16.24 0.53 -14.56
C ILE A 271 -15.06 1.44 -14.23
N ILE A 272 -14.96 1.94 -12.99
CA ILE A 272 -13.85 2.77 -12.53
C ILE A 272 -12.55 1.96 -12.52
N PHE A 273 -12.60 0.71 -12.01
CA PHE A 273 -11.47 -0.21 -12.06
C PHE A 273 -10.96 -0.43 -13.49
N VAL A 274 -11.87 -0.76 -14.42
CA VAL A 274 -11.52 -1.00 -15.83
C VAL A 274 -10.91 0.25 -16.46
N VAL A 275 -11.49 1.43 -16.24
CA VAL A 275 -10.97 2.70 -16.78
C VAL A 275 -9.58 3.00 -16.24
N LEU A 276 -9.33 2.82 -14.93
CA LEU A 276 -8.01 3.01 -14.35
C LEU A 276 -6.99 2.02 -14.93
N LEU A 277 -7.36 0.75 -15.04
CA LEU A 277 -6.49 -0.29 -15.61
C LEU A 277 -6.13 0.01 -17.07
N LEU A 278 -7.11 0.33 -17.90
CA LEU A 278 -6.88 0.68 -19.31
C LEU A 278 -6.03 1.94 -19.44
N THR A 279 -6.25 2.93 -18.59
CA THR A 279 -5.42 4.15 -18.55
C THR A 279 -3.97 3.82 -18.19
N ALA A 280 -3.75 2.94 -17.18
CA ALA A 280 -2.42 2.50 -16.80
C ALA A 280 -1.72 1.73 -17.94
N VAL A 281 -2.43 0.78 -18.57
CA VAL A 281 -1.91 0.03 -19.73
C VAL A 281 -1.55 0.97 -20.87
N TRP A 282 -2.42 1.95 -21.19
CA TRP A 282 -2.15 2.92 -22.25
C TRP A 282 -0.91 3.77 -21.95
N VAL A 283 -0.78 4.33 -20.74
CA VAL A 283 0.39 5.14 -20.35
C VAL A 283 1.66 4.31 -20.39
N MET A 284 1.64 3.09 -19.87
CA MET A 284 2.80 2.19 -19.90
C MET A 284 3.17 1.82 -21.35
N SER A 285 2.21 1.50 -22.20
CA SER A 285 2.47 1.19 -23.62
C SER A 285 3.12 2.35 -24.34
N ARG A 286 2.62 3.58 -24.11
CA ARG A 286 3.22 4.80 -24.68
C ARG A 286 4.64 5.02 -24.18
N GLY A 287 4.89 4.83 -22.90
CA GLY A 287 6.25 4.95 -22.33
C GLY A 287 7.20 3.89 -22.88
N LEU A 288 6.73 2.65 -23.01
CA LEU A 288 7.54 1.53 -23.51
C LEU A 288 7.87 1.66 -25.01
N THR A 289 7.07 2.36 -25.84
CA THR A 289 7.45 2.60 -27.24
C THR A 289 8.75 3.37 -27.36
N GLU A 290 9.01 4.31 -26.46
CA GLU A 290 10.19 5.19 -26.45
C GLU A 290 11.34 4.63 -25.56
N ALA A 291 11.07 3.62 -24.72
CA ALA A 291 12.03 3.06 -23.79
C ALA A 291 13.10 2.22 -24.51
N ASP A 292 14.28 2.22 -23.92
CA ASP A 292 15.38 1.33 -24.33
C ASP A 292 15.10 -0.14 -23.98
N LYS A 293 15.92 -1.05 -24.52
CA LYS A 293 15.76 -2.50 -24.33
C LYS A 293 15.86 -2.94 -22.87
N TRP A 294 16.67 -2.26 -22.06
CA TRP A 294 16.90 -2.63 -20.67
C TRP A 294 15.73 -2.20 -19.79
N THR A 295 15.15 -1.02 -20.05
CA THR A 295 13.91 -0.57 -19.44
C THR A 295 12.75 -1.53 -19.77
N LYS A 296 12.63 -1.97 -21.03
CA LYS A 296 11.63 -2.97 -21.44
C LYS A 296 11.84 -4.30 -20.72
N ALA A 297 13.08 -4.79 -20.64
CA ALA A 297 13.42 -6.00 -19.90
C ALA A 297 13.11 -5.88 -18.40
N ALA A 298 13.41 -4.73 -17.79
CA ALA A 298 13.13 -4.46 -16.38
C ALA A 298 11.61 -4.48 -16.09
N VAL A 299 10.80 -3.83 -16.93
CA VAL A 299 9.34 -3.82 -16.77
C VAL A 299 8.75 -5.23 -16.96
N ALA A 300 9.20 -5.97 -17.97
CA ALA A 300 8.79 -7.36 -18.19
C ALA A 300 9.18 -8.26 -17.00
N SER A 301 10.43 -8.13 -16.50
CA SER A 301 10.90 -8.88 -15.33
C SER A 301 10.08 -8.54 -14.09
N LEU A 302 9.74 -7.25 -13.88
CA LEU A 302 8.91 -6.81 -12.76
C LEU A 302 7.51 -7.41 -12.82
N ALA A 303 6.88 -7.42 -13.98
CA ALA A 303 5.56 -8.04 -14.16
C ALA A 303 5.58 -9.54 -13.81
N VAL A 304 6.59 -10.25 -14.30
CA VAL A 304 6.79 -11.69 -13.99
C VAL A 304 7.05 -11.89 -12.49
N LEU A 305 7.95 -11.10 -11.89
CA LEU A 305 8.28 -11.22 -10.47
C LEU A 305 7.08 -10.90 -9.57
N ALA A 306 6.28 -9.88 -9.91
CA ALA A 306 5.06 -9.56 -9.16
C ALA A 306 4.03 -10.70 -9.24
N PHE A 307 3.86 -11.30 -10.42
CA PHE A 307 3.01 -12.47 -10.59
C PHE A 307 3.52 -13.69 -9.79
N LEU A 308 4.80 -14.01 -9.90
CA LEU A 308 5.41 -15.12 -9.17
C LEU A 308 5.35 -14.91 -7.65
N LEU A 309 5.54 -13.66 -7.18
CA LEU A 309 5.43 -13.34 -5.76
C LEU A 309 3.99 -13.52 -5.27
N ALA A 310 2.98 -13.13 -6.05
CA ALA A 310 1.58 -13.35 -5.70
C ALA A 310 1.28 -14.84 -5.52
N VAL A 311 1.64 -15.66 -6.52
CA VAL A 311 1.43 -17.10 -6.48
C VAL A 311 2.22 -17.76 -5.34
N ALA A 312 3.50 -17.40 -5.17
CA ALA A 312 4.34 -17.98 -4.12
C ALA A 312 3.84 -17.61 -2.71
N THR A 313 3.37 -16.37 -2.53
CA THR A 313 2.80 -15.92 -1.25
C THR A 313 1.53 -16.69 -0.93
N ASP A 314 0.64 -16.87 -1.90
CA ASP A 314 -0.62 -17.59 -1.72
C ASP A 314 -0.39 -19.08 -1.40
N LEU A 315 0.51 -19.75 -2.14
CA LEU A 315 0.93 -21.13 -1.85
C LEU A 315 1.55 -21.26 -0.46
N ASN A 316 2.39 -20.31 -0.06
CA ASN A 316 2.97 -20.30 1.28
C ASN A 316 1.90 -20.09 2.37
N MET A 317 0.96 -19.19 2.14
CA MET A 317 -0.17 -18.98 3.05
C MET A 317 -1.03 -20.25 3.15
N PHE A 318 -1.30 -20.92 2.04
CA PHE A 318 -2.02 -22.19 2.06
C PHE A 318 -1.26 -23.28 2.83
N LYS A 319 0.06 -23.37 2.62
CA LYS A 319 0.90 -24.32 3.35
C LYS A 319 0.87 -24.10 4.86
N VAL A 320 0.89 -22.84 5.28
CA VAL A 320 1.01 -22.42 6.69
C VAL A 320 -0.38 -22.31 7.36
N LEU A 321 -1.36 -21.71 6.67
CA LEU A 321 -2.66 -21.36 7.23
C LEU A 321 -3.78 -22.28 6.76
N ARG A 322 -3.51 -23.18 5.81
CA ARG A 322 -4.51 -24.00 5.13
C ARG A 322 -5.65 -23.17 4.53
N SER A 323 -5.37 -21.93 4.19
CA SER A 323 -6.29 -21.04 3.49
C SER A 323 -5.54 -20.16 2.51
N TYR A 324 -6.14 -19.91 1.35
CA TYR A 324 -5.66 -18.90 0.42
C TYR A 324 -5.90 -17.50 1.01
N GLY A 325 -4.95 -16.61 0.88
CA GLY A 325 -5.06 -15.35 1.58
C GLY A 325 -4.17 -14.23 1.04
N VAL A 326 -3.57 -14.44 -0.15
CA VAL A 326 -2.84 -13.34 -0.78
C VAL A 326 -3.80 -12.19 -1.07
N GLN A 327 -3.38 -10.98 -0.74
CA GLN A 327 -4.17 -9.77 -0.92
C GLN A 327 -3.42 -8.80 -1.83
N GLY A 328 -4.15 -7.94 -2.54
CA GLY A 328 -3.59 -6.95 -3.44
C GLY A 328 -2.47 -6.13 -2.81
N ARG A 329 -2.62 -5.73 -1.54
CA ARG A 329 -1.62 -4.96 -0.78
C ARG A 329 -0.26 -5.65 -0.63
N HIS A 330 -0.18 -6.98 -0.77
CA HIS A 330 1.08 -7.72 -0.66
C HIS A 330 1.98 -7.53 -1.88
N ILE A 331 1.37 -7.32 -3.05
CA ILE A 331 2.10 -7.15 -4.32
C ILE A 331 2.11 -5.69 -4.81
N THR A 332 1.27 -4.84 -4.26
CA THR A 332 1.18 -3.42 -4.64
C THR A 332 2.54 -2.70 -4.59
N PRO A 333 3.46 -2.96 -3.62
CA PRO A 333 4.80 -2.37 -3.65
C PRO A 333 5.58 -2.63 -4.94
N LEU A 334 5.31 -3.75 -5.63
CA LEU A 334 5.90 -4.07 -6.93
C LEU A 334 5.06 -3.50 -8.07
N LEU A 335 3.73 -3.64 -8.03
CA LEU A 335 2.85 -3.17 -9.09
C LEU A 335 2.99 -1.67 -9.39
N VAL A 336 3.19 -0.84 -8.36
CA VAL A 336 3.42 0.61 -8.54
C VAL A 336 4.69 0.91 -9.31
N GLY A 337 5.65 0.01 -9.33
CA GLY A 337 6.89 0.12 -10.12
C GLY A 337 6.65 0.01 -11.62
N LEU A 338 5.62 -0.71 -12.07
CA LEU A 338 5.33 -0.89 -13.50
C LEU A 338 5.14 0.44 -14.22
N PRO A 339 4.18 1.31 -13.86
CA PRO A 339 4.04 2.60 -14.51
C PRO A 339 5.23 3.53 -14.24
N LEU A 340 5.81 3.50 -13.04
CA LEU A 340 6.92 4.37 -12.66
C LEU A 340 8.20 4.11 -13.47
N LEU A 341 8.46 2.87 -13.89
CA LEU A 341 9.56 2.53 -14.79
C LEU A 341 9.20 2.71 -16.24
N ALA A 342 8.03 2.16 -16.67
CA ALA A 342 7.62 2.14 -18.07
C ALA A 342 7.47 3.54 -18.67
N ALA A 343 6.94 4.48 -17.92
CA ALA A 343 6.60 5.81 -18.39
C ALA A 343 7.39 6.94 -17.70
N ARG A 344 8.57 6.64 -17.16
CA ARG A 344 9.41 7.54 -16.37
C ARG A 344 9.69 8.88 -17.05
N TYR A 345 9.96 8.87 -18.35
CA TYR A 345 10.28 10.05 -19.15
C TYR A 345 9.19 10.43 -20.15
N LEU A 346 8.06 9.75 -20.10
CA LEU A 346 6.95 9.98 -21.03
C LEU A 346 6.46 11.41 -20.96
N ARG A 347 6.35 12.06 -22.12
CA ARG A 347 5.76 13.39 -22.28
C ARG A 347 4.39 13.25 -22.95
N LEU A 348 3.38 13.78 -22.29
CA LEU A 348 2.01 13.75 -22.79
C LEU A 348 1.51 15.16 -23.09
N SER A 349 0.56 15.25 -24.03
CA SER A 349 -0.16 16.50 -24.31
C SER A 349 -0.90 16.98 -23.07
N LEU A 350 -1.17 18.28 -22.99
CA LEU A 350 -1.94 18.85 -21.88
C LEU A 350 -3.31 18.17 -21.74
N THR A 351 -3.98 17.92 -22.89
CA THR A 351 -5.27 17.21 -22.90
C THR A 351 -5.15 15.82 -22.27
N SER A 352 -4.16 15.01 -22.67
CA SER A 352 -3.98 13.67 -22.08
C SER A 352 -3.73 13.74 -20.57
N ARG A 353 -2.90 14.68 -20.13
CA ARG A 353 -2.60 14.88 -18.71
C ARG A 353 -3.84 15.28 -17.89
N THR A 354 -4.60 16.25 -18.39
CA THR A 354 -5.84 16.69 -17.73
C THR A 354 -6.88 15.56 -17.68
N THR A 355 -6.97 14.76 -18.74
CA THR A 355 -7.87 13.58 -18.77
C THR A 355 -7.45 12.55 -17.72
N ILE A 356 -6.17 12.16 -17.65
CA ILE A 356 -5.67 11.18 -16.67
C ILE A 356 -5.94 11.66 -15.25
N ILE A 357 -5.63 12.93 -14.94
CA ILE A 357 -5.84 13.51 -13.62
C ILE A 357 -7.34 13.59 -13.31
N GLY A 358 -8.18 13.98 -14.27
CA GLY A 358 -9.63 14.00 -14.12
C GLY A 358 -10.20 12.61 -13.80
N LEU A 359 -9.79 11.58 -14.54
CA LEU A 359 -10.17 10.20 -14.27
C LEU A 359 -9.72 9.73 -12.88
N TRP A 360 -8.51 10.08 -12.47
CA TRP A 360 -8.00 9.78 -11.14
C TRP A 360 -8.80 10.49 -10.04
N ILE A 361 -9.11 11.78 -10.18
CA ILE A 361 -9.94 12.53 -9.23
C ILE A 361 -11.32 11.88 -9.09
N VAL A 362 -11.96 11.55 -10.22
CA VAL A 362 -13.26 10.87 -10.24
C VAL A 362 -13.18 9.53 -9.51
N ALA A 363 -12.14 8.74 -9.76
CA ALA A 363 -11.93 7.45 -9.10
C ALA A 363 -11.76 7.60 -7.58
N GLN A 364 -11.01 8.59 -7.11
CA GLN A 364 -10.82 8.87 -5.67
C GLN A 364 -12.13 9.35 -5.02
N ILE A 365 -12.92 10.16 -5.70
CA ILE A 365 -14.23 10.62 -5.20
C ILE A 365 -15.18 9.42 -5.07
N PHE A 366 -15.24 8.54 -6.06
CA PHE A 366 -16.04 7.32 -5.98
C PHE A 366 -15.57 6.39 -4.86
N ALA A 367 -14.26 6.26 -4.65
CA ALA A 367 -13.71 5.51 -3.54
C ALA A 367 -14.14 6.11 -2.18
N GLY A 368 -14.04 7.43 -2.04
CA GLY A 368 -14.53 8.14 -0.85
C GLY A 368 -16.04 7.97 -0.65
N TYR A 369 -16.82 8.05 -1.73
CA TYR A 369 -18.25 7.82 -1.72
C TYR A 369 -18.61 6.40 -1.26
N THR A 370 -18.00 5.36 -1.84
CA THR A 370 -18.28 3.97 -1.47
C THR A 370 -17.88 3.67 -0.02
N ALA A 371 -16.76 4.21 0.43
CA ALA A 371 -16.33 4.11 1.82
C ALA A 371 -17.32 4.80 2.78
N LEU A 372 -17.74 6.04 2.49
CA LEU A 372 -18.74 6.75 3.31
C LEU A 372 -20.08 6.02 3.32
N ARG A 373 -20.54 5.53 2.16
CA ARG A 373 -21.78 4.75 2.06
C ARG A 373 -21.72 3.50 2.94
N ARG A 374 -20.60 2.77 2.91
CA ARG A 374 -20.40 1.58 3.75
C ARG A 374 -20.64 1.86 5.22
N TYR A 375 -20.09 2.94 5.73
CA TYR A 375 -20.25 3.30 7.15
C TYR A 375 -21.60 3.94 7.46
N SER A 376 -22.18 4.67 6.51
CA SER A 376 -23.40 5.43 6.74
C SER A 376 -24.68 4.57 6.67
N VAL A 377 -24.75 3.63 5.70
CA VAL A 377 -25.97 2.85 5.44
C VAL A 377 -25.70 1.37 5.13
N GLY A 378 -24.42 0.96 5.02
CA GLY A 378 -24.03 -0.39 4.61
C GLY A 378 -23.72 -0.48 3.11
N LEU A 379 -23.44 -1.71 2.64
CA LEU A 379 -23.09 -1.98 1.23
C LEU A 379 -24.30 -2.30 0.38
N ILE A 380 -25.32 -2.94 0.96
CA ILE A 380 -26.51 -3.43 0.26
C ILE A 380 -27.61 -2.36 0.35
N GLY A 381 -28.30 -2.15 -0.75
CA GLY A 381 -29.40 -1.21 -0.89
C GLY A 381 -29.41 -0.59 -2.29
N ASP A 382 -30.62 -0.43 -2.87
CA ASP A 382 -30.79 0.01 -4.25
C ASP A 382 -30.72 1.55 -4.40
N ASN A 383 -30.87 2.28 -3.29
CA ASN A 383 -30.87 3.74 -3.31
C ASN A 383 -29.46 4.30 -3.17
N PHE A 384 -28.90 4.77 -4.28
CA PHE A 384 -27.60 5.43 -4.31
C PHE A 384 -27.52 6.67 -3.39
N PHE A 385 -28.64 7.36 -3.18
CA PHE A 385 -28.69 8.60 -2.38
C PHE A 385 -29.10 8.41 -0.93
N GLU A 386 -29.36 7.17 -0.49
CA GLU A 386 -29.85 6.86 0.86
C GLU A 386 -28.98 7.44 1.97
N MET A 387 -27.65 7.40 1.82
CA MET A 387 -26.74 7.95 2.81
C MET A 387 -26.88 9.46 3.05
N PHE A 388 -27.49 10.18 2.12
CA PHE A 388 -27.73 11.63 2.25
C PHE A 388 -29.05 11.96 2.94
N SER A 389 -30.01 11.05 2.91
CA SER A 389 -31.36 11.27 3.46
C SER A 389 -31.56 10.62 4.84
N ALA A 390 -30.98 9.44 5.07
CA ALA A 390 -31.19 8.67 6.28
C ALA A 390 -29.92 7.92 6.76
N PRO A 391 -28.80 8.63 6.99
CA PRO A 391 -27.57 7.98 7.44
C PRO A 391 -27.71 7.49 8.88
N ALA A 392 -27.36 6.22 9.15
CA ALA A 392 -27.23 5.72 10.51
C ALA A 392 -25.93 6.17 11.20
N TRP A 393 -24.90 6.52 10.39
CA TRP A 393 -23.64 7.10 10.85
C TRP A 393 -23.21 8.21 9.92
N GLN A 394 -22.56 9.25 10.48
CA GLN A 394 -22.00 10.35 9.71
C GLN A 394 -20.59 10.69 10.20
N PRO A 395 -19.70 11.14 9.30
CA PRO A 395 -18.43 11.71 9.69
C PRO A 395 -18.64 13.04 10.47
N PRO A 396 -17.65 13.52 11.23
CA PRO A 396 -17.80 14.70 12.11
C PRO A 396 -18.35 15.96 11.42
N PHE A 397 -18.06 16.14 10.14
CA PHE A 397 -18.53 17.31 9.35
C PHE A 397 -19.76 17.01 8.50
N GLY A 398 -20.36 15.81 8.63
CA GLY A 398 -21.43 15.35 7.75
C GLY A 398 -20.91 14.83 6.40
N ILE A 399 -21.79 14.17 5.64
CA ILE A 399 -21.44 13.47 4.41
C ILE A 399 -21.10 14.45 3.28
N TRP A 400 -21.97 15.42 3.02
CA TRP A 400 -21.76 16.39 1.94
C TRP A 400 -20.49 17.23 2.10
N PRO A 401 -20.23 17.89 3.25
CA PRO A 401 -19.00 18.63 3.44
C PRO A 401 -17.75 17.78 3.29
N THR A 402 -17.80 16.51 3.74
CA THR A 402 -16.67 15.57 3.61
C THR A 402 -16.36 15.27 2.13
N LEU A 403 -17.37 14.98 1.31
CA LEU A 403 -17.19 14.74 -0.13
C LEU A 403 -16.72 15.98 -0.88
N VAL A 404 -17.28 17.15 -0.57
CA VAL A 404 -16.86 18.42 -1.17
C VAL A 404 -15.41 18.72 -0.80
N MET A 405 -15.03 18.57 0.46
CA MET A 405 -13.66 18.77 0.92
C MET A 405 -12.69 17.81 0.23
N LEU A 406 -13.06 16.55 0.09
CA LEU A 406 -12.29 15.56 -0.68
C LEU A 406 -12.09 16.02 -2.13
N ALA A 407 -13.16 16.42 -2.82
CA ALA A 407 -13.11 16.89 -4.20
C ALA A 407 -12.21 18.13 -4.36
N VAL A 408 -12.30 19.08 -3.44
CA VAL A 408 -11.45 20.29 -3.44
C VAL A 408 -9.99 19.94 -3.25
N ILE A 409 -9.65 19.11 -2.24
CA ILE A 409 -8.27 18.70 -1.96
C ILE A 409 -7.68 17.94 -3.16
N LEU A 410 -8.43 17.02 -3.75
CA LEU A 410 -8.00 16.28 -4.94
C LEU A 410 -7.80 17.20 -6.15
N SER A 411 -8.66 18.19 -6.33
CA SER A 411 -8.55 19.17 -7.43
C SER A 411 -7.32 20.07 -7.25
N ILE A 412 -7.04 20.51 -6.04
CA ILE A 412 -5.80 21.27 -5.72
C ILE A 412 -4.57 20.41 -5.96
N GLY A 413 -4.59 19.15 -5.50
CA GLY A 413 -3.50 18.18 -5.74
C GLY A 413 -3.29 17.92 -7.23
N GLY A 414 -4.36 17.66 -7.98
CA GLY A 414 -4.33 17.46 -9.42
C GLY A 414 -3.78 18.67 -10.18
N TYR A 415 -4.21 19.88 -9.81
CA TYR A 415 -3.65 21.12 -10.35
C TYR A 415 -2.16 21.25 -10.04
N GLY A 416 -1.75 20.94 -8.81
CA GLY A 416 -0.33 20.91 -8.42
C GLY A 416 0.48 19.96 -9.29
N ILE A 417 -0.02 18.75 -9.51
CA ILE A 417 0.63 17.75 -10.38
C ILE A 417 0.77 18.24 -11.83
N LEU A 418 -0.25 18.90 -12.38
CA LEU A 418 -0.16 19.51 -13.72
C LEU A 418 0.96 20.55 -13.83
N ARG A 419 1.23 21.28 -12.74
CA ARG A 419 2.30 22.30 -12.68
C ARG A 419 3.71 21.70 -12.54
N LEU A 420 3.82 20.44 -12.06
CA LEU A 420 5.12 19.76 -11.90
C LEU A 420 5.69 19.24 -13.23
N GLU A 421 4.88 19.12 -14.28
CA GLU A 421 5.36 18.67 -15.57
C GLU A 421 6.38 19.67 -16.13
N PRO A 422 7.58 19.22 -16.52
CA PRO A 422 8.56 20.09 -17.15
C PRO A 422 7.97 20.70 -18.42
N ARG A 423 8.03 22.03 -18.53
CA ARG A 423 7.61 22.72 -19.77
C ARG A 423 8.47 22.20 -20.92
N THR A 424 7.81 21.79 -22.00
CA THR A 424 8.48 21.58 -23.27
C THR A 424 8.98 22.93 -23.74
N THR A 425 10.28 23.16 -23.58
CA THR A 425 11.00 24.27 -24.26
C THR A 425 11.16 23.93 -25.71
#